data_8cdef93fbea0582d709284060cf127e0
#
_entry.id   8cdef93fbea0582d709284060cf127e0
#
_cell.length_a   1.000
_cell.length_b   1.000
_cell.length_c   1.000
_cell.angle_alpha   90.00
_cell.angle_beta   90.00
_cell.angle_gamma   90.00
#
_symmetry.space_group_name_H-M   'P 1'
#
loop_
_entity.id
_entity.type
_entity.pdbx_description
1 polymer ?
#
loop_
_entity_poly.entity_id
_entity_poly.type
_entity_poly.pdbx_seq_one_letter_code
_entity_poly.pdbx_strand_id
1 'polypeptide(L)'
;SAKVRDIAVVGAGMAGCTLARRLVDAGLNVQVFDKGRAAGGRLATRRADRFQFDHGVQYMTVRGEAMAAQLADWRRAGVAAAWAPVGLDASPRWIGVPGMNAIAPRMLWGAELHMETAITGFGRDHLGWWLETAQGRLPACFDAVLVTLPAPQAAALFGRCTEVDVAAFADAMPRIRYAPCWALMLSFDTKLDAADCLRPAAGGVLGWAARDSSKPQRDSAHDCWVIHASPQWSQEHLELSAEQVQPLLLEAFLSAVGATSAP
;
A
#
# COMPACT_ATOMS: atom_id res chain seq x y z
N SER A 1 -6.55 -14.37 35.05
CA SER A 1 -6.81 -14.14 33.63
C SER A 1 -5.69 -14.71 32.80
N ALA A 2 -6.01 -15.55 31.81
CA ALA A 2 -5.01 -16.06 30.88
C ALA A 2 -4.31 -14.87 30.21
N LYS A 3 -2.98 -14.94 30.11
CA LYS A 3 -2.19 -13.87 29.50
C LYS A 3 -2.33 -14.01 28.00
N VAL A 4 -2.82 -12.97 27.32
CA VAL A 4 -2.91 -12.90 25.84
C VAL A 4 -1.52 -13.10 25.28
N ARG A 5 -1.33 -14.02 24.35
CA ARG A 5 -0.03 -14.35 23.74
C ARG A 5 -0.07 -14.50 22.24
N ASP A 6 -1.10 -15.15 21.70
CA ASP A 6 -1.18 -15.55 20.31
C ASP A 6 -2.16 -14.64 19.56
N ILE A 7 -1.63 -13.84 18.63
CA ILE A 7 -2.38 -12.79 17.92
C ILE A 7 -2.37 -13.06 16.42
N ALA A 8 -3.56 -13.05 15.82
CA ALA A 8 -3.70 -12.98 14.38
C ALA A 8 -3.88 -11.53 13.90
N VAL A 9 -3.13 -11.13 12.90
CA VAL A 9 -3.29 -9.86 12.18
C VAL A 9 -3.73 -10.16 10.76
N VAL A 10 -4.91 -9.69 10.37
CA VAL A 10 -5.46 -9.86 9.02
C VAL A 10 -5.21 -8.60 8.20
N GLY A 11 -4.35 -8.71 7.21
CA GLY A 11 -3.87 -7.62 6.36
C GLY A 11 -2.42 -7.24 6.64
N ALA A 12 -1.54 -7.36 5.64
CA ALA A 12 -0.13 -6.97 5.69
C ALA A 12 0.13 -5.63 4.97
N GLY A 13 -0.85 -4.71 4.97
CA GLY A 13 -0.66 -3.32 4.60
C GLY A 13 0.13 -2.56 5.67
N MET A 14 0.38 -1.27 5.49
CA MET A 14 1.17 -0.46 6.44
C MET A 14 0.62 -0.50 7.86
N ALA A 15 -0.71 -0.48 8.03
CA ALA A 15 -1.35 -0.59 9.35
C ALA A 15 -1.06 -1.94 10.01
N GLY A 16 -1.23 -3.06 9.28
CA GLY A 16 -0.94 -4.40 9.77
C GLY A 16 0.53 -4.60 10.09
N CYS A 17 1.43 -4.12 9.22
CA CYS A 17 2.87 -4.15 9.46
C CYS A 17 3.26 -3.39 10.74
N THR A 18 2.72 -2.18 10.92
CA THR A 18 2.99 -1.37 12.12
C THR A 18 2.48 -2.04 13.38
N LEU A 19 1.26 -2.58 13.32
CA LEU A 19 0.65 -3.29 14.43
C LEU A 19 1.45 -4.55 14.79
N ALA A 20 1.79 -5.38 13.81
CA ALA A 20 2.60 -6.59 14.00
C ALA A 20 3.93 -6.25 14.67
N ARG A 21 4.63 -5.20 14.20
CA ARG A 21 5.89 -4.76 14.83
C ARG A 21 5.70 -4.43 16.31
N ARG A 22 4.67 -3.65 16.65
CA ARG A 22 4.40 -3.26 18.05
C ARG A 22 4.05 -4.45 18.93
N LEU A 23 3.31 -5.40 18.42
CA LEU A 23 2.95 -6.61 19.16
C LEU A 23 4.15 -7.54 19.37
N VAL A 24 5.00 -7.71 18.36
CA VAL A 24 6.24 -8.49 18.48
C VAL A 24 7.19 -7.83 19.48
N ASP A 25 7.35 -6.50 19.44
CA ASP A 25 8.17 -5.75 20.40
C ASP A 25 7.64 -5.87 21.86
N ALA A 26 6.34 -6.07 22.01
CA ALA A 26 5.69 -6.36 23.30
C ALA A 26 5.84 -7.83 23.75
N GLY A 27 6.53 -8.68 22.98
CA GLY A 27 6.78 -10.08 23.31
C GLY A 27 5.60 -11.01 23.03
N LEU A 28 4.69 -10.65 22.10
CA LEU A 28 3.57 -11.47 21.69
C LEU A 28 3.92 -12.31 20.46
N ASN A 29 3.30 -13.48 20.33
CA ASN A 29 3.36 -14.31 19.15
C ASN A 29 2.40 -13.75 18.10
N VAL A 30 2.91 -13.34 16.96
CA VAL A 30 2.12 -12.68 15.93
C VAL A 30 2.15 -13.47 14.63
N GLN A 31 0.98 -13.83 14.13
CA GLN A 31 0.81 -14.37 12.79
C GLN A 31 0.07 -13.35 11.92
N VAL A 32 0.61 -13.08 10.74
CA VAL A 32 0.07 -12.10 9.80
C VAL A 32 -0.42 -12.81 8.54
N PHE A 33 -1.67 -12.58 8.18
CA PHE A 33 -2.34 -13.20 7.03
C PHE A 33 -2.66 -12.14 5.98
N ASP A 34 -2.24 -12.36 4.74
CA ASP A 34 -2.58 -11.47 3.63
C ASP A 34 -2.84 -12.25 2.35
N LYS A 35 -3.80 -11.79 1.55
CA LYS A 35 -4.13 -12.38 0.24
C LYS A 35 -3.07 -12.13 -0.84
N GLY A 36 -2.22 -11.11 -0.64
CA GLY A 36 -1.19 -10.72 -1.59
C GLY A 36 0.03 -11.65 -1.55
N ARG A 37 0.80 -11.65 -2.62
CA ARG A 37 2.08 -12.38 -2.70
C ARG A 37 3.19 -11.73 -1.89
N ALA A 38 3.06 -10.44 -1.59
CA ALA A 38 4.02 -9.68 -0.81
C ALA A 38 3.31 -8.70 0.12
N ALA A 39 3.93 -8.43 1.27
CA ALA A 39 3.45 -7.42 2.20
C ALA A 39 3.68 -6.00 1.67
N GLY A 40 2.94 -5.04 2.23
CA GLY A 40 3.02 -3.61 1.91
C GLY A 40 1.69 -3.02 1.45
N GLY A 41 0.78 -3.83 0.88
CA GLY A 41 -0.51 -3.32 0.41
C GLY A 41 -0.32 -2.15 -0.57
N ARG A 42 -0.82 -0.97 -0.23
CA ARG A 42 -0.68 0.26 -1.06
C ARG A 42 0.74 0.84 -1.13
N LEU A 43 1.70 0.31 -0.37
CA LEU A 43 3.14 0.54 -0.57
C LEU A 43 3.73 -0.33 -1.68
N ALA A 44 2.91 -1.06 -2.43
CA ALA A 44 3.38 -2.02 -3.40
C ALA A 44 4.26 -1.38 -4.49
N THR A 45 5.34 -2.07 -4.80
CA THR A 45 6.23 -1.79 -5.93
C THR A 45 5.97 -2.86 -6.99
N ARG A 46 5.58 -2.45 -8.18
CA ARG A 46 5.37 -3.35 -9.31
C ARG A 46 6.68 -3.55 -10.07
N ARG A 47 6.97 -4.79 -10.39
CA ARG A 47 8.05 -5.16 -11.31
C ARG A 47 7.43 -5.67 -12.61
N ALA A 48 7.87 -5.12 -13.72
CA ALA A 48 7.45 -5.51 -15.06
C ALA A 48 8.72 -5.61 -15.91
N ASP A 49 9.09 -6.82 -16.31
CA ASP A 49 10.35 -7.13 -16.98
C ASP A 49 11.54 -6.58 -16.18
N ARG A 50 12.32 -5.69 -16.78
CA ARG A 50 13.45 -4.99 -16.15
C ARG A 50 13.06 -3.74 -15.36
N PHE A 51 11.80 -3.29 -15.48
CA PHE A 51 11.33 -2.04 -14.86
C PHE A 51 10.75 -2.26 -13.48
N GLN A 52 10.84 -1.23 -12.66
CA GLN A 52 10.27 -1.17 -11.33
C GLN A 52 9.50 0.15 -11.17
N PHE A 53 8.31 0.08 -10.56
CA PHE A 53 7.44 1.23 -10.36
C PHE A 53 6.79 1.19 -8.98
N ASP A 54 6.89 2.28 -8.23
CA ASP A 54 6.08 2.48 -7.02
C ASP A 54 4.72 3.04 -7.42
N HIS A 55 3.81 2.16 -7.83
CA HIS A 55 2.54 2.56 -8.43
C HIS A 55 1.46 2.98 -7.42
N GLY A 56 1.67 2.74 -6.13
CA GLY A 56 0.80 3.17 -5.03
C GLY A 56 1.31 4.46 -4.36
N VAL A 57 1.72 4.35 -3.10
CA VAL A 57 2.29 5.47 -2.33
C VAL A 57 3.62 5.91 -2.95
N GLN A 58 3.73 7.20 -3.24
CA GLN A 58 4.88 7.76 -3.93
C GLN A 58 5.99 8.21 -2.98
N TYR A 59 5.63 8.69 -1.80
CA TYR A 59 6.54 9.15 -0.75
C TYR A 59 5.80 9.25 0.58
N MET A 60 6.54 9.47 1.64
CA MET A 60 6.03 9.75 2.98
C MET A 60 6.49 11.12 3.45
N THR A 61 5.64 11.80 4.21
CA THR A 61 5.99 12.93 5.05
C THR A 61 5.95 12.51 6.50
N VAL A 62 6.87 13.02 7.30
CA VAL A 62 6.99 12.65 8.72
C VAL A 62 6.41 13.76 9.57
N ARG A 63 5.45 13.39 10.43
CA ARG A 63 4.84 14.29 11.42
C ARG A 63 4.84 13.60 12.77
N GLY A 64 5.27 14.32 13.79
CA GLY A 64 5.32 13.84 15.17
C GLY A 64 6.49 12.91 15.48
N GLU A 65 6.79 12.77 16.75
CA GLU A 65 7.98 12.08 17.26
C GLU A 65 7.96 10.57 16.97
N ALA A 66 6.81 9.92 17.11
CA ALA A 66 6.70 8.48 16.88
C ALA A 66 7.05 8.09 15.44
N MET A 67 6.58 8.88 14.46
CA MET A 67 6.92 8.63 13.05
C MET A 67 8.36 9.01 12.74
N ALA A 68 8.92 10.04 13.39
CA ALA A 68 10.32 10.40 13.27
C ALA A 68 11.25 9.30 13.79
N ALA A 69 10.93 8.71 14.94
CA ALA A 69 11.67 7.58 15.50
C ALA A 69 11.60 6.34 14.59
N GLN A 70 10.42 6.06 14.04
CA GLN A 70 10.24 4.95 13.09
C GLN A 70 11.04 5.16 11.80
N LEU A 71 11.02 6.38 11.25
CA LEU A 71 11.85 6.71 10.09
C LEU A 71 13.34 6.56 10.38
N ALA A 72 13.79 6.98 11.56
CA ALA A 72 15.19 6.81 11.97
C ALA A 72 15.60 5.33 12.01
N ASP A 73 14.71 4.43 12.47
CA ASP A 73 14.93 2.98 12.40
C ASP A 73 15.04 2.48 10.97
N TRP A 74 14.11 2.86 10.08
CA TRP A 74 14.14 2.45 8.67
C TRP A 74 15.39 2.95 7.94
N ARG A 75 15.86 4.17 8.24
CA ARG A 75 17.10 4.71 7.69
C ARG A 75 18.33 3.94 8.16
N ARG A 76 18.41 3.62 9.47
CA ARG A 76 19.50 2.79 10.00
C ARG A 76 19.51 1.38 9.38
N ALA A 77 18.34 0.85 9.13
CA ALA A 77 18.18 -0.45 8.46
C ALA A 77 18.44 -0.39 6.94
N GLY A 78 18.66 0.79 6.37
CA GLY A 78 18.91 0.96 4.93
C GLY A 78 17.68 0.76 4.05
N VAL A 79 16.45 0.79 4.63
CA VAL A 79 15.20 0.57 3.88
C VAL A 79 14.42 1.86 3.60
N ALA A 80 14.95 3.02 4.00
CA ALA A 80 14.38 4.32 3.68
C ALA A 80 15.46 5.35 3.35
N ALA A 81 15.17 6.26 2.42
CA ALA A 81 16.03 7.35 2.01
C ALA A 81 15.25 8.64 1.79
N ALA A 82 15.95 9.77 1.85
CA ALA A 82 15.38 11.06 1.45
C ALA A 82 15.28 11.13 -0.08
N TRP A 83 14.21 11.74 -0.56
CA TRP A 83 13.98 12.05 -1.96
C TRP A 83 13.66 13.54 -2.10
N ALA A 84 14.42 14.23 -2.95
CA ALA A 84 14.30 15.66 -3.22
C ALA A 84 14.02 15.88 -4.72
N PRO A 85 12.77 15.65 -5.17
CA PRO A 85 12.43 15.78 -6.59
C PRO A 85 12.36 17.25 -7.02
N VAL A 86 12.72 17.50 -8.27
CA VAL A 86 12.43 18.78 -8.93
C VAL A 86 10.92 18.88 -9.18
N GLY A 87 10.34 20.05 -8.94
CA GLY A 87 8.90 20.31 -9.14
C GLY A 87 8.05 20.27 -7.87
N LEU A 88 8.66 20.02 -6.72
CA LEU A 88 8.00 20.15 -5.41
C LEU A 88 8.76 21.15 -4.53
N ASP A 89 8.10 21.56 -3.43
CA ASP A 89 8.75 22.39 -2.40
C ASP A 89 9.88 21.63 -1.70
N ALA A 90 10.71 22.33 -0.93
CA ALA A 90 11.87 21.78 -0.24
C ALA A 90 11.52 20.94 1.01
N SER A 91 10.25 20.67 1.30
CA SER A 91 9.85 19.85 2.44
C SER A 91 10.43 18.43 2.30
N PRO A 92 10.98 17.86 3.39
CA PRO A 92 11.55 16.51 3.34
C PRO A 92 10.52 15.46 2.93
N ARG A 93 10.88 14.67 1.92
CA ARG A 93 10.11 13.50 1.48
C ARG A 93 10.94 12.25 1.66
N TRP A 94 10.29 11.19 2.07
CA TRP A 94 10.94 9.95 2.38
C TRP A 94 10.33 8.81 1.57
N ILE A 95 11.18 7.92 1.09
CA ILE A 95 10.79 6.79 0.28
C ILE A 95 11.39 5.50 0.83
N GLY A 96 10.74 4.38 0.53
CA GLY A 96 11.34 3.06 0.71
C GLY A 96 12.40 2.78 -0.36
N VAL A 97 13.48 2.11 -0.01
CA VAL A 97 14.56 1.72 -0.91
C VAL A 97 14.90 0.22 -0.74
N PRO A 98 15.12 -0.53 -1.83
CA PRO A 98 15.12 -0.14 -3.26
C PRO A 98 13.74 0.06 -3.89
N GLY A 99 12.64 -0.08 -3.17
CA GLY A 99 11.25 0.16 -3.54
C GLY A 99 10.44 0.56 -2.32
N MET A 100 9.27 1.18 -2.50
CA MET A 100 8.41 1.56 -1.37
C MET A 100 8.04 0.37 -0.50
N ASN A 101 7.88 -0.81 -1.09
CA ASN A 101 7.55 -2.05 -0.39
C ASN A 101 8.69 -2.61 0.49
N ALA A 102 9.92 -2.09 0.41
CA ALA A 102 11.05 -2.54 1.23
C ALA A 102 10.84 -2.30 2.74
N ILE A 103 9.99 -1.37 3.11
CA ILE A 103 9.66 -1.05 4.50
C ILE A 103 8.89 -2.20 5.18
N ALA A 104 7.98 -2.85 4.44
CA ALA A 104 7.07 -3.85 5.02
C ALA A 104 7.80 -5.07 5.62
N PRO A 105 8.78 -5.72 4.96
CA PRO A 105 9.54 -6.82 5.57
C PRO A 105 10.29 -6.40 6.84
N ARG A 106 10.81 -5.17 6.90
CA ARG A 106 11.45 -4.64 8.10
C ARG A 106 10.49 -4.56 9.28
N MET A 107 9.26 -4.13 9.03
CA MET A 107 8.23 -4.02 10.07
C MET A 107 7.73 -5.39 10.55
N LEU A 108 7.75 -6.40 9.68
CA LEU A 108 7.24 -7.74 9.97
C LEU A 108 8.28 -8.69 10.57
N TRP A 109 9.49 -8.22 10.81
CA TRP A 109 10.53 -9.05 11.42
C TRP A 109 10.07 -9.62 12.78
N GLY A 110 10.15 -10.94 12.92
CA GLY A 110 9.73 -11.67 14.12
C GLY A 110 8.27 -12.08 14.17
N ALA A 111 7.46 -11.69 13.17
CA ALA A 111 6.12 -12.23 12.96
C ALA A 111 6.17 -13.43 11.99
N GLU A 112 5.25 -14.37 12.17
CA GLU A 112 5.02 -15.46 11.22
C GLU A 112 4.11 -14.95 10.08
N LEU A 113 4.52 -15.16 8.83
CA LEU A 113 3.82 -14.61 7.67
C LEU A 113 3.13 -15.68 6.84
N HIS A 114 1.84 -15.51 6.61
CA HIS A 114 0.99 -16.32 5.76
C HIS A 114 0.52 -15.48 4.57
N MET A 115 1.39 -15.37 3.55
CA MET A 115 1.05 -14.67 2.31
C MET A 115 0.20 -15.58 1.41
N GLU A 116 -0.45 -14.99 0.39
CA GLU A 116 -1.39 -15.69 -0.50
C GLU A 116 -2.52 -16.41 0.27
N THR A 117 -2.81 -15.91 1.49
CA THR A 117 -3.78 -16.49 2.40
C THR A 117 -4.89 -15.49 2.68
N ALA A 118 -5.96 -15.59 1.90
CA ALA A 118 -7.15 -14.76 2.07
C ALA A 118 -8.01 -15.29 3.21
N ILE A 119 -8.16 -14.53 4.27
CA ILE A 119 -9.11 -14.84 5.35
C ILE A 119 -10.50 -14.48 4.87
N THR A 120 -11.39 -15.48 4.84
CA THR A 120 -12.77 -15.36 4.35
C THR A 120 -13.81 -15.38 5.46
N GLY A 121 -13.43 -15.79 6.67
CA GLY A 121 -14.28 -15.81 7.84
C GLY A 121 -13.47 -15.91 9.13
N PHE A 122 -14.09 -15.58 10.23
CA PHE A 122 -13.54 -15.77 11.57
C PHE A 122 -14.69 -15.88 12.60
N GLY A 123 -14.38 -16.46 13.72
CA GLY A 123 -15.33 -16.58 14.83
C GLY A 123 -14.63 -17.04 16.09
N ARG A 124 -15.40 -17.33 17.14
CA ARG A 124 -14.87 -17.69 18.44
C ARG A 124 -15.52 -18.97 18.97
N ASP A 125 -14.73 -19.80 19.65
CA ASP A 125 -15.22 -20.95 20.40
C ASP A 125 -14.48 -21.07 21.75
N HIS A 126 -14.59 -22.20 22.42
CA HIS A 126 -13.96 -22.46 23.71
C HIS A 126 -12.41 -22.49 23.66
N LEU A 127 -11.83 -22.64 22.47
CA LEU A 127 -10.38 -22.64 22.24
C LEU A 127 -9.82 -21.25 21.92
N GLY A 128 -10.68 -20.29 21.60
CA GLY A 128 -10.28 -18.93 21.21
C GLY A 128 -10.85 -18.50 19.87
N TRP A 129 -10.21 -17.53 19.23
CA TRP A 129 -10.58 -17.08 17.90
C TRP A 129 -10.00 -17.98 16.82
N TRP A 130 -10.81 -18.37 15.87
CA TRP A 130 -10.41 -19.13 14.70
C TRP A 130 -10.54 -18.30 13.42
N LEU A 131 -9.74 -18.64 12.41
CA LEU A 131 -9.77 -18.05 11.08
C LEU A 131 -10.15 -19.09 10.04
N GLU A 132 -10.79 -18.66 8.96
CA GLU A 132 -11.19 -19.49 7.83
C GLU A 132 -10.68 -18.92 6.52
N THR A 133 -10.33 -19.81 5.60
CA THR A 133 -9.94 -19.53 4.22
C THR A 133 -10.90 -20.22 3.25
N ALA A 134 -10.73 -20.07 1.95
CA ALA A 134 -11.49 -20.81 0.95
C ALA A 134 -11.30 -22.35 1.06
N GLN A 135 -10.22 -22.80 1.69
CA GLN A 135 -9.89 -24.21 1.91
C GLN A 135 -10.45 -24.75 3.24
N GLY A 136 -11.09 -23.89 4.02
CA GLY A 136 -11.68 -24.22 5.33
C GLY A 136 -10.99 -23.53 6.50
N ARG A 137 -11.38 -23.94 7.69
CA ARG A 137 -10.86 -23.40 8.95
C ARG A 137 -9.39 -23.75 9.15
N LEU A 138 -8.60 -22.75 9.55
CA LEU A 138 -7.21 -22.97 9.95
C LEU A 138 -7.14 -23.73 11.28
N PRO A 139 -6.10 -24.57 11.47
CA PRO A 139 -5.96 -25.36 12.70
C PRO A 139 -5.59 -24.51 13.93
N ALA A 140 -5.00 -23.34 13.71
CA ALA A 140 -4.58 -22.43 14.80
C ALA A 140 -5.77 -21.68 15.40
N CYS A 141 -5.71 -21.47 16.72
CA CYS A 141 -6.61 -20.58 17.46
C CYS A 141 -5.79 -19.46 18.09
N PHE A 142 -6.43 -18.29 18.26
CA PHE A 142 -5.78 -17.07 18.71
C PHE A 142 -6.50 -16.47 19.92
N ASP A 143 -5.75 -15.79 20.76
CA ASP A 143 -6.32 -15.00 21.87
C ASP A 143 -7.04 -13.75 21.35
N ALA A 144 -6.56 -13.18 20.22
CA ALA A 144 -7.19 -12.05 19.55
C ALA A 144 -6.97 -12.08 18.04
N VAL A 145 -7.92 -11.49 17.32
CA VAL A 145 -7.85 -11.24 15.87
C VAL A 145 -7.94 -9.73 15.63
N LEU A 146 -6.98 -9.18 14.92
CA LEU A 146 -6.89 -7.76 14.60
C LEU A 146 -6.99 -7.58 13.09
N VAL A 147 -8.06 -6.91 12.63
CA VAL A 147 -8.34 -6.73 11.21
C VAL A 147 -7.86 -5.34 10.78
N THR A 148 -6.93 -5.28 9.84
CA THR A 148 -6.33 -4.04 9.29
C THR A 148 -6.62 -3.85 7.81
N LEU A 149 -7.62 -4.55 7.30
CA LEU A 149 -8.07 -4.45 5.91
C LEU A 149 -8.71 -3.08 5.63
N PRO A 150 -8.74 -2.63 4.36
CA PRO A 150 -9.56 -1.50 3.97
C PRO A 150 -11.04 -1.70 4.35
N ALA A 151 -11.74 -0.63 4.72
CA ALA A 151 -13.08 -0.71 5.29
C ALA A 151 -14.09 -1.55 4.48
N PRO A 152 -14.15 -1.51 3.13
CA PRO A 152 -15.06 -2.37 2.38
C PRO A 152 -14.76 -3.87 2.55
N GLN A 153 -13.47 -4.22 2.57
CA GLN A 153 -13.03 -5.62 2.75
C GLN A 153 -13.24 -6.07 4.21
N ALA A 154 -12.97 -5.19 5.17
CA ALA A 154 -13.23 -5.45 6.58
C ALA A 154 -14.72 -5.64 6.82
N ALA A 155 -15.61 -4.78 6.29
CA ALA A 155 -17.06 -4.91 6.40
C ALA A 155 -17.55 -6.26 5.86
N ALA A 156 -17.05 -6.69 4.70
CA ALA A 156 -17.39 -7.97 4.13
C ALA A 156 -16.95 -9.17 5.01
N LEU A 157 -15.79 -9.04 5.67
CA LEU A 157 -15.27 -10.05 6.59
C LEU A 157 -16.07 -10.08 7.89
N PHE A 158 -16.34 -8.93 8.50
CA PHE A 158 -17.12 -8.80 9.72
C PHE A 158 -18.57 -9.27 9.54
N GLY A 159 -19.17 -9.00 8.39
CA GLY A 159 -20.54 -9.45 8.06
C GLY A 159 -20.71 -10.97 7.99
N ARG A 160 -19.60 -11.72 7.98
CA ARG A 160 -19.60 -13.20 8.04
C ARG A 160 -19.33 -13.74 9.45
N CYS A 161 -19.04 -12.87 10.41
CA CYS A 161 -18.82 -13.28 11.80
C CYS A 161 -20.15 -13.46 12.51
N THR A 162 -20.28 -14.58 13.23
CA THR A 162 -21.51 -14.89 13.98
C THR A 162 -21.55 -14.24 15.37
N GLU A 163 -20.46 -13.64 15.83
CA GLU A 163 -20.36 -12.95 17.10
C GLU A 163 -21.10 -11.61 17.06
N VAL A 164 -22.12 -11.45 17.88
CA VAL A 164 -23.04 -10.30 17.87
C VAL A 164 -22.31 -8.96 18.08
N ASP A 165 -21.34 -8.93 18.99
CA ASP A 165 -20.57 -7.73 19.31
C ASP A 165 -19.69 -7.25 18.13
N VAL A 166 -19.39 -8.15 17.20
CA VAL A 166 -18.56 -7.89 16.03
C VAL A 166 -19.39 -7.32 14.87
N ALA A 167 -20.67 -7.70 14.77
CA ALA A 167 -21.58 -7.21 13.72
C ALA A 167 -21.74 -5.68 13.77
N ALA A 168 -21.70 -5.07 14.95
CA ALA A 168 -21.79 -3.62 15.11
C ALA A 168 -20.64 -2.85 14.41
N PHE A 169 -19.45 -3.45 14.26
CA PHE A 169 -18.35 -2.85 13.51
C PHE A 169 -18.63 -2.80 12.01
N ALA A 170 -19.34 -3.80 11.47
CA ALA A 170 -19.71 -3.81 10.05
C ALA A 170 -20.58 -2.62 9.67
N ASP A 171 -21.47 -2.18 10.55
CA ASP A 171 -22.41 -1.08 10.31
C ASP A 171 -21.73 0.31 10.25
N ALA A 172 -20.58 0.46 10.90
CA ALA A 172 -19.81 1.72 10.89
C ALA A 172 -18.96 1.89 9.62
N MET A 173 -18.55 0.81 8.99
CA MET A 173 -17.56 0.81 7.89
C MET A 173 -18.08 1.39 6.56
N PRO A 174 -19.37 1.23 6.16
CA PRO A 174 -19.91 1.82 4.93
C PRO A 174 -19.83 3.34 4.86
N ARG A 175 -19.62 4.03 5.99
CA ARG A 175 -19.39 5.49 6.04
C ARG A 175 -18.02 5.88 5.50
N ILE A 176 -17.06 4.96 5.44
CA ILE A 176 -15.71 5.20 4.95
C ILE A 176 -15.72 5.03 3.43
N ARG A 177 -15.47 6.12 2.70
CA ARG A 177 -15.43 6.15 1.24
C ARG A 177 -13.99 6.06 0.75
N TYR A 178 -13.79 5.27 -0.30
CA TYR A 178 -12.53 5.19 -1.03
C TYR A 178 -12.75 5.75 -2.44
N ALA A 179 -11.92 6.72 -2.82
CA ALA A 179 -11.89 7.17 -4.20
C ALA A 179 -11.02 6.20 -5.02
N PRO A 180 -11.46 5.83 -6.23
CA PRO A 180 -10.61 5.07 -7.15
C PRO A 180 -9.45 5.93 -7.66
N CYS A 181 -8.41 5.26 -8.14
CA CYS A 181 -7.27 5.92 -8.74
C CYS A 181 -6.69 5.03 -9.84
N TRP A 182 -6.88 5.43 -11.08
CA TRP A 182 -6.14 4.83 -12.18
C TRP A 182 -4.66 5.21 -12.09
N ALA A 183 -3.79 4.23 -12.24
CA ALA A 183 -2.34 4.42 -12.24
C ALA A 183 -1.76 3.91 -13.56
N LEU A 184 -1.03 4.77 -14.27
CA LEU A 184 -0.31 4.44 -15.50
C LEU A 184 1.19 4.44 -15.19
N MET A 185 1.88 3.42 -15.66
CA MET A 185 3.32 3.26 -15.54
C MET A 185 3.94 3.33 -16.93
N LEU A 186 4.90 4.22 -17.13
CA LEU A 186 5.54 4.47 -18.41
C LEU A 186 7.06 4.37 -18.28
N SER A 187 7.70 3.95 -19.35
CA SER A 187 9.16 3.97 -19.49
C SER A 187 9.54 4.58 -20.84
N PHE A 188 10.42 5.57 -20.82
CA PHE A 188 10.98 6.19 -22.02
C PHE A 188 12.46 5.82 -22.12
N ASP A 189 12.95 5.58 -23.34
CA ASP A 189 14.37 5.31 -23.60
C ASP A 189 15.22 6.58 -23.40
N THR A 190 14.61 7.75 -23.57
CA THR A 190 15.28 9.05 -23.42
C THR A 190 14.60 9.84 -22.30
N LYS A 191 15.42 10.45 -21.44
CA LYS A 191 14.93 11.30 -20.35
C LYS A 191 14.13 12.48 -20.90
N LEU A 192 12.90 12.64 -20.44
CA LEU A 192 12.06 13.78 -20.79
C LEU A 192 12.60 15.07 -20.15
N ASP A 193 12.53 16.18 -20.86
CA ASP A 193 12.83 17.52 -20.34
C ASP A 193 11.64 18.03 -19.50
N ALA A 194 11.50 17.49 -18.31
CA ALA A 194 10.39 17.79 -17.40
C ALA A 194 10.87 17.71 -15.96
N ALA A 195 10.17 18.40 -15.05
CA ALA A 195 10.36 18.26 -13.61
C ALA A 195 10.07 16.83 -13.16
N ASP A 196 10.69 16.37 -12.06
CA ASP A 196 10.52 15.01 -11.56
C ASP A 196 9.11 14.74 -10.98
N CYS A 197 8.41 15.81 -10.62
CA CYS A 197 7.03 15.72 -10.10
C CYS A 197 6.15 16.79 -10.71
N LEU A 198 4.92 16.39 -11.01
CA LEU A 198 3.85 17.27 -11.45
C LEU A 198 2.66 17.16 -10.47
N ARG A 199 2.15 18.31 -10.06
CA ARG A 199 0.86 18.45 -9.38
C ARG A 199 -0.06 19.33 -10.23
N PRO A 200 -0.78 18.75 -11.18
CA PRO A 200 -1.70 19.50 -12.02
C PRO A 200 -2.80 20.17 -11.20
N ALA A 201 -3.42 21.20 -11.79
CA ALA A 201 -4.56 21.87 -11.15
C ALA A 201 -5.71 20.89 -10.90
N ALA A 202 -6.49 21.15 -9.86
CA ALA A 202 -7.66 20.34 -9.52
C ALA A 202 -8.69 20.34 -10.67
N GLY A 203 -9.39 19.21 -10.87
CA GLY A 203 -10.45 19.06 -11.87
C GLY A 203 -9.98 18.57 -13.25
N GLY A 204 -8.68 18.36 -13.45
CA GLY A 204 -8.14 17.75 -14.67
C GLY A 204 -8.08 16.23 -14.62
N VAL A 205 -7.59 15.64 -15.73
CA VAL A 205 -7.36 14.20 -15.87
C VAL A 205 -6.33 13.71 -14.85
N LEU A 206 -5.20 14.43 -14.77
CA LEU A 206 -4.08 14.06 -13.91
C LEU A 206 -4.27 14.60 -12.50
N GLY A 207 -4.04 13.74 -11.51
CA GLY A 207 -3.92 14.12 -10.10
C GLY A 207 -2.47 14.25 -9.63
N TRP A 208 -1.58 13.45 -10.23
CA TRP A 208 -0.17 13.37 -9.87
C TRP A 208 0.64 12.70 -10.97
N ALA A 209 1.88 13.12 -11.16
CA ALA A 209 2.86 12.35 -11.87
C ALA A 209 4.23 12.46 -11.20
N ALA A 210 4.98 11.37 -11.18
CA ALA A 210 6.33 11.34 -10.63
C ALA A 210 7.25 10.49 -11.50
N ARG A 211 8.46 11.01 -11.71
CA ARG A 211 9.58 10.28 -12.30
C ARG A 211 10.12 9.30 -11.27
N ASP A 212 9.70 8.04 -11.38
CA ASP A 212 10.09 7.01 -10.41
C ASP A 212 11.59 6.75 -10.43
N SER A 213 12.22 6.83 -11.61
CA SER A 213 13.68 6.72 -11.80
C SER A 213 14.51 7.85 -11.17
N SER A 214 13.90 8.96 -10.72
CA SER A 214 14.59 10.01 -9.95
C SER A 214 14.79 9.65 -8.47
N LYS A 215 14.11 8.62 -8.01
CA LYS A 215 14.18 8.18 -6.60
C LYS A 215 15.50 7.45 -6.32
N PRO A 216 16.11 7.64 -5.13
CA PRO A 216 17.28 6.87 -4.71
C PRO A 216 17.15 5.38 -4.90
N GLN A 217 18.22 4.73 -5.35
CA GLN A 217 18.32 3.28 -5.60
C GLN A 217 17.31 2.73 -6.62
N ARG A 218 16.77 3.58 -7.51
CA ARG A 218 16.05 3.13 -8.70
C ARG A 218 17.01 3.05 -9.89
N ASP A 219 16.70 2.15 -10.81
CA ASP A 219 17.40 2.09 -12.09
C ASP A 219 17.12 3.39 -12.87
N SER A 220 18.19 4.09 -13.25
CA SER A 220 18.13 5.33 -14.01
C SER A 220 18.48 5.16 -15.49
N ALA A 221 18.64 3.92 -15.95
CA ALA A 221 18.94 3.64 -17.37
C ALA A 221 17.79 4.05 -18.30
N HIS A 222 16.58 4.11 -17.76
CA HIS A 222 15.37 4.53 -18.47
C HIS A 222 14.64 5.60 -17.66
N ASP A 223 13.87 6.42 -18.35
CA ASP A 223 13.04 7.45 -17.73
C ASP A 223 11.67 6.87 -17.34
N CYS A 224 11.57 6.33 -16.13
CA CYS A 224 10.38 5.66 -15.62
C CYS A 224 9.47 6.63 -14.87
N TRP A 225 8.19 6.60 -15.20
CA TRP A 225 7.16 7.48 -14.63
C TRP A 225 5.99 6.70 -14.07
N VAL A 226 5.43 7.19 -12.97
CA VAL A 226 4.13 6.78 -12.42
C VAL A 226 3.19 7.96 -12.47
N ILE A 227 2.05 7.76 -13.10
CA ILE A 227 1.01 8.75 -13.28
C ILE A 227 -0.24 8.28 -12.56
N HIS A 228 -0.81 9.12 -11.70
CA HIS A 228 -2.11 8.90 -11.09
C HIS A 228 -3.14 9.84 -11.71
N ALA A 229 -4.24 9.29 -12.18
CA ALA A 229 -5.39 10.09 -12.56
C ALA A 229 -6.01 10.76 -11.33
N SER A 230 -6.72 11.86 -11.55
CA SER A 230 -7.48 12.47 -10.48
C SER A 230 -8.59 11.54 -9.95
N PRO A 231 -8.99 11.64 -8.68
CA PRO A 231 -10.04 10.79 -8.13
C PRO A 231 -11.38 10.95 -8.87
N GLN A 232 -11.72 12.18 -9.28
CA GLN A 232 -12.93 12.44 -10.02
C GLN A 232 -12.89 11.77 -11.39
N TRP A 233 -11.85 11.99 -12.17
CA TRP A 233 -11.68 11.36 -13.49
C TRP A 233 -11.68 9.84 -13.38
N SER A 234 -11.01 9.29 -12.38
CA SER A 234 -10.97 7.84 -12.13
C SER A 234 -12.37 7.27 -11.85
N GLN A 235 -13.20 8.01 -11.10
CA GLN A 235 -14.58 7.61 -10.82
C GLN A 235 -15.45 7.63 -12.07
N GLU A 236 -15.30 8.63 -12.92
CA GLU A 236 -16.05 8.77 -14.17
C GLU A 236 -15.65 7.69 -15.20
N HIS A 237 -14.44 7.16 -15.11
CA HIS A 237 -13.86 6.15 -16.03
C HIS A 237 -13.64 4.79 -15.37
N LEU A 238 -14.35 4.50 -14.28
CA LEU A 238 -14.14 3.30 -13.47
C LEU A 238 -14.41 2.00 -14.24
N GLU A 239 -15.41 2.03 -15.14
CA GLU A 239 -15.85 0.88 -15.92
C GLU A 239 -15.07 0.68 -17.24
N LEU A 240 -14.14 1.57 -17.56
CA LEU A 240 -13.28 1.40 -18.72
C LEU A 240 -12.23 0.31 -18.49
N SER A 241 -11.81 -0.34 -19.56
CA SER A 241 -10.67 -1.27 -19.49
C SER A 241 -9.33 -0.53 -19.42
N ALA A 242 -8.28 -1.21 -19.00
CA ALA A 242 -6.93 -0.64 -18.95
C ALA A 242 -6.46 -0.15 -20.34
N GLU A 243 -6.81 -0.89 -21.39
CA GLU A 243 -6.48 -0.55 -22.80
C GLU A 243 -7.19 0.73 -23.25
N GLN A 244 -8.38 1.00 -22.74
CA GLN A 244 -9.12 2.23 -23.03
C GLN A 244 -8.60 3.43 -22.25
N VAL A 245 -8.18 3.21 -20.98
CA VAL A 245 -7.67 4.25 -20.09
C VAL A 245 -6.24 4.68 -20.48
N GLN A 246 -5.40 3.75 -20.88
CA GLN A 246 -3.99 3.98 -21.18
C GLN A 246 -3.76 5.15 -22.16
N PRO A 247 -4.35 5.21 -23.35
CA PRO A 247 -4.11 6.31 -24.30
C PRO A 247 -4.58 7.66 -23.75
N LEU A 248 -5.67 7.71 -22.99
CA LEU A 248 -6.19 8.94 -22.40
C LEU A 248 -5.25 9.53 -21.36
N LEU A 249 -4.71 8.70 -20.46
CA LEU A 249 -3.74 9.14 -19.47
C LEU A 249 -2.39 9.48 -20.10
N LEU A 250 -1.96 8.74 -21.11
CA LEU A 250 -0.73 9.03 -21.85
C LEU A 250 -0.80 10.40 -22.53
N GLU A 251 -1.87 10.69 -23.26
CA GLU A 251 -2.09 11.98 -23.91
C GLU A 251 -2.06 13.14 -22.89
N ALA A 252 -2.80 12.98 -21.79
CA ALA A 252 -2.85 13.99 -20.73
C ALA A 252 -1.46 14.23 -20.11
N PHE A 253 -0.68 13.17 -19.90
CA PHE A 253 0.68 13.25 -19.36
C PHE A 253 1.63 13.95 -20.37
N LEU A 254 1.68 13.52 -21.63
CA LEU A 254 2.53 14.11 -22.65
C LEU A 254 2.22 15.60 -22.84
N SER A 255 0.95 15.97 -22.86
CA SER A 255 0.53 17.38 -22.88
C SER A 255 1.05 18.16 -21.68
N ALA A 256 0.99 17.58 -20.48
CA ALA A 256 1.42 18.24 -19.24
C ALA A 256 2.94 18.46 -19.16
N VAL A 257 3.73 17.58 -19.78
CA VAL A 257 5.21 17.71 -19.84
C VAL A 257 5.71 18.40 -21.10
N GLY A 258 4.81 18.75 -22.04
CA GLY A 258 5.19 19.36 -23.32
C GLY A 258 5.97 18.43 -24.25
N ALA A 259 5.79 17.11 -24.10
CA ALA A 259 6.49 16.10 -24.90
C ALA A 259 5.61 15.59 -26.05
N THR A 260 6.23 15.24 -27.16
CA THR A 260 5.57 14.68 -28.36
C THR A 260 5.97 13.23 -28.64
N SER A 261 7.00 12.72 -27.96
CA SER A 261 7.48 11.35 -28.15
C SER A 261 6.69 10.35 -27.30
N ALA A 262 6.31 9.25 -27.91
CA ALA A 262 5.71 8.12 -27.22
C ALA A 262 6.73 7.37 -26.30
N PRO A 263 6.28 6.64 -25.28
CA PRO A 263 7.13 5.84 -24.40
C PRO A 263 7.68 4.60 -25.11
#